data_71fa09c901549c519a5be9109da9b72c
#
_entry.id   71fa09c901549c519a5be9109da9b72c
#
_cell.length_a   1.000
_cell.length_b   1.000
_cell.length_c   1.000
_cell.angle_alpha   90.00
_cell.angle_beta   90.00
_cell.angle_gamma   90.00
#
_symmetry.space_group_name_H-M   'P 1'
#
loop_
_entity.id
_entity.type
_entity.pdbx_description
1 polymer ?
#
loop_
_entity_poly.entity_id
_entity_poly.type
_entity_poly.pdbx_seq_one_letter_code
_entity_poly.pdbx_strand_id
1 'polypeptide(L)'
;MLDTSGGTIRAAWAEGAITADTSGGNIFLAGSDTRVEADTSGGNIEIEASNGPVVADTSGGRIIIRRAVGPIEADTSGGSIDAELFNVSGNGDASVSLHTAGGDITMRIPSDLGASIVAELNLSRRGFGRYQIYTDFPLSIQEEDDIIIGRGDINGGGDRIRLRTTNSDINIISVED
;
A
#
# COMPACT_ATOMS: atom_id res chain seq x y z
N MET A 1 -6.41 -19.75 -9.02
CA MET A 1 -6.12 -18.76 -10.08
C MET A 1 -7.43 -18.37 -10.73
N LEU A 2 -7.68 -17.09 -10.86
CA LEU A 2 -8.87 -16.48 -11.49
C LEU A 2 -8.35 -15.54 -12.58
N ASP A 3 -8.78 -15.76 -13.82
CA ASP A 3 -8.28 -15.02 -14.98
C ASP A 3 -9.44 -14.60 -15.89
N THR A 4 -9.41 -13.34 -16.39
CA THR A 4 -10.38 -12.85 -17.37
C THR A 4 -9.81 -11.71 -18.20
N SER A 5 -10.16 -11.62 -19.49
CA SER A 5 -9.65 -10.57 -20.37
C SER A 5 -10.23 -9.16 -20.11
N GLY A 6 -11.34 -9.01 -19.40
CA GLY A 6 -11.95 -7.68 -19.24
C GLY A 6 -13.10 -7.64 -18.22
N GLY A 7 -13.39 -8.74 -17.58
CA GLY A 7 -14.46 -8.85 -16.59
C GLY A 7 -14.00 -8.49 -15.19
N THR A 8 -14.95 -8.17 -14.32
CA THR A 8 -14.70 -8.00 -12.89
C THR A 8 -14.50 -9.36 -12.23
N ILE A 9 -13.43 -9.51 -11.45
CA ILE A 9 -13.20 -10.68 -10.60
C ILE A 9 -13.75 -10.39 -9.21
N ARG A 10 -14.52 -11.33 -8.67
CA ARG A 10 -14.96 -11.33 -7.27
C ARG A 10 -14.70 -12.69 -6.67
N ALA A 11 -13.97 -12.74 -5.57
CA ALA A 11 -13.72 -13.97 -4.84
C ALA A 11 -14.05 -13.80 -3.35
N ALA A 12 -14.65 -14.84 -2.79
CA ALA A 12 -14.82 -14.97 -1.35
C ALA A 12 -13.48 -15.33 -0.69
N TRP A 13 -13.50 -15.53 0.61
CA TRP A 13 -12.32 -15.95 1.38
C TRP A 13 -11.78 -17.29 0.86
N ALA A 14 -10.45 -17.41 0.74
CA ALA A 14 -9.76 -18.62 0.37
C ALA A 14 -8.86 -19.13 1.50
N GLU A 15 -8.90 -20.43 1.76
CA GLU A 15 -7.96 -21.09 2.69
C GLU A 15 -6.53 -21.19 2.11
N GLY A 16 -6.40 -21.14 0.79
CA GLY A 16 -5.12 -21.16 0.07
C GLY A 16 -4.85 -19.86 -0.68
N ALA A 17 -3.72 -19.80 -1.38
CA ALA A 17 -3.33 -18.62 -2.16
C ALA A 17 -4.36 -18.28 -3.25
N ILE A 18 -4.63 -16.98 -3.40
CA ILE A 18 -5.43 -16.41 -4.49
C ILE A 18 -4.50 -15.69 -5.46
N THR A 19 -4.62 -16.01 -6.75
CA THR A 19 -4.11 -15.20 -7.85
C THR A 19 -5.30 -14.76 -8.71
N ALA A 20 -5.45 -13.45 -8.92
CA ALA A 20 -6.50 -12.86 -9.73
C ALA A 20 -5.90 -11.93 -10.78
N ASP A 21 -6.17 -12.17 -12.05
CA ASP A 21 -5.65 -11.42 -13.19
C ASP A 21 -6.78 -10.97 -14.13
N THR A 22 -6.76 -9.69 -14.53
CA THR A 22 -7.69 -9.18 -15.53
C THR A 22 -7.10 -8.01 -16.32
N SER A 23 -7.32 -7.96 -17.63
CA SER A 23 -6.78 -6.85 -18.44
C SER A 23 -7.49 -5.51 -18.21
N GLY A 24 -8.74 -5.47 -17.74
CA GLY A 24 -9.46 -4.20 -17.65
C GLY A 24 -10.52 -4.09 -16.57
N GLY A 25 -10.84 -5.18 -15.89
CA GLY A 25 -11.88 -5.23 -14.87
C GLY A 25 -11.39 -4.88 -13.47
N ASN A 26 -12.32 -4.68 -12.55
CA ASN A 26 -11.98 -4.54 -11.15
C ASN A 26 -11.77 -5.90 -10.49
N ILE A 27 -10.96 -5.93 -9.43
CA ILE A 27 -10.71 -7.11 -8.61
C ILE A 27 -11.20 -6.82 -7.18
N PHE A 28 -12.09 -7.67 -6.68
CA PHE A 28 -12.60 -7.61 -5.30
C PHE A 28 -12.37 -8.96 -4.64
N LEU A 29 -11.51 -9.01 -3.64
CA LEU A 29 -11.17 -10.22 -2.89
C LEU A 29 -11.54 -10.05 -1.42
N ALA A 30 -12.32 -10.97 -0.87
CA ALA A 30 -12.57 -10.99 0.57
C ALA A 30 -11.30 -11.31 1.35
N GLY A 31 -10.40 -12.09 0.77
CA GLY A 31 -9.07 -12.32 1.32
C GLY A 31 -8.60 -13.77 1.26
N SER A 32 -7.51 -14.05 1.98
CA SER A 32 -6.85 -15.36 1.98
C SER A 32 -6.12 -15.63 3.30
N ASP A 33 -6.05 -16.91 3.69
CA ASP A 33 -5.21 -17.36 4.81
C ASP A 33 -3.72 -17.40 4.50
N THR A 34 -3.35 -17.26 3.23
CA THR A 34 -1.96 -17.36 2.80
C THR A 34 -1.56 -16.15 1.95
N ARG A 35 -1.39 -16.29 0.66
CA ARG A 35 -0.93 -15.23 -0.25
C ARG A 35 -2.09 -14.70 -1.10
N VAL A 36 -2.12 -13.39 -1.30
CA VAL A 36 -2.98 -12.71 -2.28
C VAL A 36 -2.11 -12.07 -3.34
N GLU A 37 -2.43 -12.33 -4.62
CA GLU A 37 -1.83 -11.68 -5.78
C GLU A 37 -2.94 -11.22 -6.71
N ALA A 38 -2.97 -9.91 -7.00
CA ALA A 38 -4.01 -9.30 -7.81
C ALA A 38 -3.40 -8.35 -8.83
N ASP A 39 -3.66 -8.58 -10.12
CA ASP A 39 -3.14 -7.77 -11.22
C ASP A 39 -4.28 -7.31 -12.15
N THR A 40 -4.27 -6.03 -12.53
CA THR A 40 -5.16 -5.50 -13.56
C THR A 40 -4.55 -4.34 -14.31
N SER A 41 -4.74 -4.24 -15.63
CA SER A 41 -4.19 -3.09 -16.36
C SER A 41 -4.99 -1.79 -16.15
N GLY A 42 -6.28 -1.82 -15.82
CA GLY A 42 -7.07 -0.60 -15.76
C GLY A 42 -8.05 -0.48 -14.61
N GLY A 43 -8.35 -1.55 -13.93
CA GLY A 43 -9.36 -1.60 -12.88
C GLY A 43 -8.84 -1.26 -11.49
N ASN A 44 -9.75 -1.15 -10.55
CA ASN A 44 -9.41 -1.03 -9.13
C ASN A 44 -9.20 -2.40 -8.51
N ILE A 45 -8.34 -2.45 -7.49
CA ILE A 45 -8.11 -3.63 -6.67
C ILE A 45 -8.57 -3.34 -5.24
N GLU A 46 -9.40 -4.20 -4.70
CA GLU A 46 -9.87 -4.13 -3.31
C GLU A 46 -9.71 -5.49 -2.64
N ILE A 47 -8.93 -5.51 -1.56
CA ILE A 47 -8.65 -6.69 -0.74
C ILE A 47 -9.07 -6.38 0.70
N GLU A 48 -10.05 -7.12 1.23
CA GLU A 48 -10.61 -6.82 2.56
C GLU A 48 -9.74 -7.33 3.71
N ALA A 49 -9.06 -8.47 3.53
CA ALA A 49 -8.14 -8.97 4.54
C ALA A 49 -7.13 -9.97 3.95
N SER A 50 -5.97 -10.12 4.59
CA SER A 50 -5.01 -11.17 4.26
C SER A 50 -4.20 -11.58 5.48
N ASN A 51 -4.10 -12.88 5.72
CA ASN A 51 -3.23 -13.43 6.77
C ASN A 51 -1.81 -13.69 6.30
N GLY A 52 -1.52 -13.47 5.01
CA GLY A 52 -0.19 -13.60 4.43
C GLY A 52 0.17 -12.46 3.49
N PRO A 53 1.25 -12.62 2.70
CA PRO A 53 1.72 -11.59 1.79
C PRO A 53 0.66 -11.13 0.77
N VAL A 54 0.62 -9.84 0.49
CA VAL A 54 -0.24 -9.21 -0.51
C VAL A 54 0.62 -8.58 -1.59
N VAL A 55 0.34 -8.91 -2.86
CA VAL A 55 0.89 -8.23 -4.04
C VAL A 55 -0.27 -7.72 -4.87
N ALA A 56 -0.30 -6.41 -5.16
CA ALA A 56 -1.38 -5.78 -5.89
C ALA A 56 -0.84 -4.78 -6.92
N ASP A 57 -1.10 -5.03 -8.19
CA ASP A 57 -0.61 -4.21 -9.30
C ASP A 57 -1.74 -3.72 -10.20
N THR A 58 -1.72 -2.41 -10.54
CA THR A 58 -2.63 -1.86 -11.55
C THR A 58 -1.97 -0.69 -12.30
N SER A 59 -2.25 -0.51 -13.59
CA SER A 59 -1.72 0.67 -14.28
C SER A 59 -2.53 1.94 -14.04
N GLY A 60 -3.83 1.86 -13.78
CA GLY A 60 -4.67 3.05 -13.71
C GLY A 60 -5.59 3.18 -12.50
N GLY A 61 -5.84 2.10 -11.81
CA GLY A 61 -6.85 2.03 -10.77
C GLY A 61 -6.33 2.38 -9.36
N ARG A 62 -7.27 2.48 -8.45
CA ARG A 62 -6.99 2.59 -7.01
C ARG A 62 -6.74 1.19 -6.44
N ILE A 63 -5.80 1.11 -5.49
CA ILE A 63 -5.58 -0.09 -4.69
C ILE A 63 -6.03 0.18 -3.26
N ILE A 64 -6.86 -0.71 -2.73
CA ILE A 64 -7.31 -0.68 -1.33
C ILE A 64 -7.00 -2.03 -0.71
N ILE A 65 -6.19 -2.04 0.34
CA ILE A 65 -5.83 -3.23 1.10
C ILE A 65 -6.18 -2.96 2.57
N ARG A 66 -7.13 -3.71 3.09
CA ARG A 66 -7.54 -3.63 4.48
C ARG A 66 -7.04 -4.83 5.26
N ARG A 67 -6.71 -4.65 6.52
CA ARG A 67 -6.41 -5.72 7.48
C ARG A 67 -5.41 -6.75 6.99
N ALA A 68 -4.26 -6.31 6.47
CA ALA A 68 -3.17 -7.20 6.10
C ALA A 68 -2.30 -7.51 7.34
N VAL A 69 -2.08 -8.80 7.59
CA VAL A 69 -1.24 -9.28 8.71
C VAL A 69 0.22 -9.48 8.26
N GLY A 70 0.48 -9.66 6.97
CA GLY A 70 1.80 -9.88 6.39
C GLY A 70 2.28 -8.73 5.50
N PRO A 71 3.40 -8.96 4.79
CA PRO A 71 3.98 -7.94 3.93
C PRO A 71 3.04 -7.50 2.81
N ILE A 72 3.16 -6.20 2.45
CA ILE A 72 2.36 -5.59 1.39
C ILE A 72 3.29 -5.03 0.31
N GLU A 73 3.04 -5.41 -0.93
CA GLU A 73 3.61 -4.77 -2.11
C GLU A 73 2.47 -4.29 -3.01
N ALA A 74 2.38 -2.98 -3.25
CA ALA A 74 1.34 -2.41 -4.09
C ALA A 74 1.90 -1.33 -5.01
N ASP A 75 1.61 -1.46 -6.31
CA ASP A 75 2.07 -0.54 -7.35
C ASP A 75 0.92 -0.06 -8.24
N THR A 76 0.87 1.23 -8.53
CA THR A 76 -0.05 1.79 -9.52
C THR A 76 0.58 2.98 -10.24
N SER A 77 0.29 3.15 -11.53
CA SER A 77 0.81 4.32 -12.25
C SER A 77 -0.04 5.57 -12.07
N GLY A 78 -1.35 5.44 -11.79
CA GLY A 78 -2.23 6.61 -11.79
C GLY A 78 -3.21 6.73 -10.62
N GLY A 79 -3.40 5.68 -9.85
CA GLY A 79 -4.36 5.64 -8.76
C GLY A 79 -3.77 5.93 -7.38
N SER A 80 -4.63 6.11 -6.40
CA SER A 80 -4.24 6.16 -5.00
C SER A 80 -4.09 4.77 -4.40
N ILE A 81 -3.25 4.66 -3.38
CA ILE A 81 -3.08 3.44 -2.59
C ILE A 81 -3.53 3.72 -1.15
N ASP A 82 -4.44 2.91 -0.65
CA ASP A 82 -4.89 2.92 0.75
C ASP A 82 -4.61 1.53 1.34
N ALA A 83 -3.66 1.42 2.24
CA ALA A 83 -3.23 0.17 2.84
C ALA A 83 -3.23 0.23 4.36
N GLU A 84 -3.57 -0.89 4.99
CA GLU A 84 -3.63 -1.04 6.44
C GLU A 84 -2.96 -2.34 6.88
N LEU A 85 -1.98 -2.21 7.78
CA LEU A 85 -1.47 -3.33 8.57
C LEU A 85 -2.36 -3.54 9.78
N PHE A 86 -2.67 -4.78 10.08
CA PHE A 86 -3.56 -5.17 11.18
C PHE A 86 -2.97 -6.34 11.96
N ASN A 87 -2.94 -6.23 13.29
CA ASN A 87 -2.55 -7.30 14.22
C ASN A 87 -1.25 -8.03 13.80
N VAL A 88 -0.24 -7.26 13.40
CA VAL A 88 1.09 -7.81 13.10
C VAL A 88 1.77 -8.13 14.43
N SER A 89 1.60 -9.35 14.92
CA SER A 89 2.08 -9.79 16.22
C SER A 89 3.42 -10.51 16.14
N GLY A 90 4.32 -10.16 17.04
CA GLY A 90 5.56 -10.90 17.27
C GLY A 90 6.58 -10.77 16.15
N ASN A 91 7.08 -11.91 15.64
CA ASN A 91 8.12 -11.97 14.60
C ASN A 91 7.51 -12.03 13.17
N GLY A 92 6.29 -11.54 12.96
CA GLY A 92 5.68 -11.44 11.65
C GLY A 92 6.41 -10.41 10.78
N ASP A 93 6.53 -10.67 9.47
CA ASP A 93 7.08 -9.71 8.51
C ASP A 93 6.05 -8.63 8.22
N ALA A 94 6.34 -7.40 8.63
CA ALA A 94 5.52 -6.20 8.41
C ALA A 94 6.08 -5.30 7.31
N SER A 95 6.92 -5.84 6.42
CA SER A 95 7.51 -5.07 5.32
C SER A 95 6.43 -4.54 4.38
N VAL A 96 6.52 -3.25 4.04
CA VAL A 96 5.57 -2.58 3.14
C VAL A 96 6.33 -1.84 2.05
N SER A 97 5.88 -2.00 0.80
CA SER A 97 6.34 -1.23 -0.35
C SER A 97 5.12 -0.73 -1.13
N LEU A 98 4.82 0.56 -1.03
CA LEU A 98 3.74 1.20 -1.78
C LEU A 98 4.32 2.21 -2.76
N HIS A 99 3.99 2.06 -4.03
CA HIS A 99 4.43 2.98 -5.07
C HIS A 99 3.28 3.42 -5.97
N THR A 100 3.19 4.73 -6.20
CA THR A 100 2.32 5.29 -7.23
C THR A 100 3.01 6.43 -7.97
N ALA A 101 2.77 6.55 -9.28
CA ALA A 101 3.34 7.65 -10.05
C ALA A 101 2.47 8.92 -10.06
N GLY A 102 1.25 8.89 -9.49
CA GLY A 102 0.38 10.05 -9.56
C GLY A 102 -0.83 10.08 -8.61
N GLY A 103 -0.85 9.26 -7.57
CA GLY A 103 -1.94 9.24 -6.58
C GLY A 103 -1.45 9.39 -5.14
N ASP A 104 -2.37 9.70 -4.25
CA ASP A 104 -2.07 9.77 -2.82
C ASP A 104 -1.82 8.38 -2.25
N ILE A 105 -0.94 8.32 -1.25
CA ILE A 105 -0.72 7.11 -0.46
C ILE A 105 -1.25 7.37 0.94
N THR A 106 -2.11 6.46 1.42
CA THR A 106 -2.53 6.40 2.81
C THR A 106 -2.10 5.06 3.39
N MET A 107 -1.24 5.09 4.40
CA MET A 107 -0.76 3.91 5.11
C MET A 107 -1.21 3.97 6.56
N ARG A 108 -1.99 2.98 7.00
CA ARG A 108 -2.39 2.81 8.40
C ARG A 108 -1.52 1.77 9.07
N ILE A 109 -0.95 2.15 10.20
CA ILE A 109 0.03 1.34 10.94
C ILE A 109 -0.44 1.21 12.39
N PRO A 110 -0.45 0.01 12.98
CA PRO A 110 -0.68 -0.17 14.41
C PRO A 110 0.24 0.72 15.25
N SER A 111 -0.30 1.37 16.26
CA SER A 111 0.42 2.36 17.08
C SER A 111 1.62 1.76 17.83
N ASP A 112 1.62 0.47 18.09
CA ASP A 112 2.66 -0.28 18.82
C ASP A 112 3.66 -1.00 17.91
N LEU A 113 3.43 -1.01 16.58
CA LEU A 113 4.33 -1.68 15.63
C LEU A 113 5.71 -1.01 15.58
N GLY A 114 6.77 -1.82 15.74
CA GLY A 114 8.14 -1.41 15.48
C GLY A 114 8.47 -1.47 13.98
N ALA A 115 8.85 -0.34 13.39
CA ALA A 115 9.19 -0.29 11.96
C ALA A 115 10.18 0.83 11.63
N SER A 116 10.88 0.68 10.49
CA SER A 116 11.73 1.70 9.89
C SER A 116 11.03 2.29 8.67
N ILE A 117 10.55 3.53 8.79
CA ILE A 117 9.74 4.19 7.76
C ILE A 117 10.59 5.07 6.86
N VAL A 118 10.37 4.95 5.54
CA VAL A 118 10.91 5.86 4.51
C VAL A 118 9.79 6.25 3.57
N ALA A 119 9.40 7.52 3.60
CA ALA A 119 8.41 8.11 2.71
C ALA A 119 9.10 9.09 1.75
N GLU A 120 8.94 8.88 0.45
CA GLU A 120 9.55 9.69 -0.61
C GLU A 120 8.45 10.31 -1.49
N LEU A 121 8.37 11.63 -1.50
CA LEU A 121 7.47 12.39 -2.34
C LEU A 121 8.29 13.15 -3.38
N ASN A 122 8.22 12.76 -4.65
CA ASN A 122 8.90 13.42 -5.74
C ASN A 122 8.05 14.58 -6.27
N LEU A 123 8.66 15.74 -6.48
CA LEU A 123 8.03 16.92 -7.03
C LEU A 123 8.48 17.13 -8.46
N SER A 124 7.58 17.10 -9.42
CA SER A 124 7.94 17.51 -10.78
C SER A 124 7.86 19.02 -10.91
N ARG A 125 8.78 19.64 -11.65
CA ARG A 125 8.84 21.10 -11.90
C ARG A 125 7.59 21.73 -12.48
N ARG A 126 6.59 20.94 -12.85
CA ARG A 126 5.29 21.35 -13.39
C ARG A 126 4.14 21.21 -12.40
N GLY A 127 4.39 20.74 -11.17
CA GLY A 127 3.36 20.56 -10.15
C GLY A 127 2.96 21.90 -9.53
N PHE A 128 1.72 22.36 -9.75
CA PHE A 128 1.14 23.55 -9.13
C PHE A 128 0.48 23.22 -7.77
N GLY A 129 0.99 22.25 -7.02
CA GLY A 129 0.43 21.84 -5.75
C GLY A 129 1.45 21.94 -4.61
N ARG A 130 0.97 22.14 -3.40
CA ARG A 130 1.76 21.95 -2.18
C ARG A 130 1.45 20.54 -1.68
N TYR A 131 2.24 19.57 -2.12
CA TYR A 131 2.14 18.20 -1.65
C TYR A 131 3.00 18.03 -0.40
N GLN A 132 2.55 17.20 0.54
CA GLN A 132 3.21 17.03 1.83
C GLN A 132 3.16 15.58 2.31
N ILE A 133 4.03 15.28 3.26
CA ILE A 133 3.99 14.05 4.04
C ILE A 133 3.35 14.38 5.39
N TYR A 134 2.16 13.83 5.64
CA TYR A 134 1.44 13.92 6.90
C TYR A 134 1.68 12.63 7.68
N THR A 135 2.02 12.76 8.95
CA THR A 135 2.35 11.58 9.77
C THR A 135 1.99 11.80 11.23
N ASP A 136 1.39 10.77 11.85
CA ASP A 136 1.16 10.70 13.29
C ASP A 136 2.41 10.22 14.06
N PHE A 137 3.41 9.74 13.34
CA PHE A 137 4.66 9.23 13.93
C PHE A 137 5.79 10.28 13.88
N PRO A 138 6.77 10.21 14.79
CA PRO A 138 7.89 11.15 14.85
C PRO A 138 8.92 10.90 13.74
N LEU A 139 8.62 11.32 12.51
CA LEU A 139 9.54 11.25 11.38
C LEU A 139 10.32 12.55 11.18
N SER A 140 11.58 12.45 10.77
CA SER A 140 12.36 13.57 10.28
C SER A 140 11.98 13.86 8.84
N ILE A 141 11.38 15.03 8.59
CA ILE A 141 11.00 15.46 7.24
C ILE A 141 12.09 16.39 6.70
N GLN A 142 12.62 16.08 5.53
CA GLN A 142 13.62 16.88 4.81
C GLN A 142 13.06 17.23 3.44
N GLU A 143 13.15 18.50 3.07
CA GLU A 143 12.75 19.00 1.77
C GLU A 143 13.99 19.43 1.00
N GLU A 144 14.21 18.84 -0.16
CA GLU A 144 15.27 19.17 -1.10
C GLU A 144 14.62 19.46 -2.46
N ASP A 145 15.12 20.43 -3.20
CA ASP A 145 14.60 20.97 -4.47
C ASP A 145 13.37 20.29 -5.11
N ASP A 146 13.49 19.02 -5.46
CA ASP A 146 12.47 18.24 -6.19
C ASP A 146 11.98 16.99 -5.40
N ILE A 147 12.28 16.89 -4.09
CA ILE A 147 11.88 15.74 -3.28
C ILE A 147 11.63 16.11 -1.81
N ILE A 148 10.60 15.54 -1.22
CA ILE A 148 10.35 15.58 0.22
C ILE A 148 10.55 14.16 0.77
N ILE A 149 11.39 14.00 1.78
CA ILE A 149 11.70 12.70 2.37
C ILE A 149 11.37 12.71 3.85
N GLY A 150 10.52 11.77 4.28
CA GLY A 150 10.26 11.46 5.69
C GLY A 150 10.97 10.18 6.09
N ARG A 151 11.77 10.21 7.16
CA ARG A 151 12.48 9.02 7.67
C ARG A 151 12.41 8.94 9.19
N GLY A 152 12.29 7.74 9.71
CA GLY A 152 12.37 7.49 11.14
C GLY A 152 12.12 6.04 11.51
N ASP A 153 12.61 5.70 12.69
CA ASP A 153 12.30 4.43 13.34
C ASP A 153 11.20 4.67 14.37
N ILE A 154 10.15 3.89 14.31
CA ILE A 154 9.04 3.91 15.27
C ILE A 154 9.14 2.70 16.19
N ASN A 155 8.86 2.88 17.48
CA ASN A 155 8.85 1.85 18.53
C ASN A 155 10.10 0.96 18.54
N GLY A 156 11.28 1.55 18.29
CA GLY A 156 12.57 0.85 18.31
C GLY A 156 13.04 0.33 16.96
N GLY A 157 12.34 0.63 15.88
CA GLY A 157 12.66 0.16 14.53
C GLY A 157 12.15 -1.27 14.28
N GLY A 158 12.39 -1.78 13.10
CA GLY A 158 11.93 -3.11 12.67
C GLY A 158 11.89 -3.23 11.15
N ASP A 159 10.87 -3.90 10.65
CA ASP A 159 10.68 -4.08 9.22
C ASP A 159 10.51 -2.78 8.46
N ARG A 160 10.87 -2.79 7.19
CA ARG A 160 10.92 -1.58 6.39
C ARG A 160 9.56 -1.27 5.78
N ILE A 161 9.07 -0.04 6.02
CA ILE A 161 7.92 0.54 5.36
C ILE A 161 8.41 1.61 4.39
N ARG A 162 8.27 1.36 3.09
CA ARG A 162 8.64 2.29 2.02
C ARG A 162 7.40 2.77 1.28
N LEU A 163 7.23 4.09 1.22
CA LEU A 163 6.12 4.76 0.54
C LEU A 163 6.71 5.72 -0.49
N ARG A 164 6.24 5.67 -1.73
CA ARG A 164 6.74 6.54 -2.80
C ARG A 164 5.62 7.03 -3.70
N THR A 165 5.52 8.34 -3.88
CA THR A 165 4.59 8.97 -4.83
C THR A 165 5.25 10.13 -5.57
N THR A 166 4.55 10.64 -6.60
CA THR A 166 4.95 11.84 -7.35
C THR A 166 3.78 12.80 -7.43
N ASN A 167 3.99 14.08 -7.03
CA ASN A 167 2.98 15.16 -7.04
C ASN A 167 1.67 14.79 -6.35
N SER A 168 1.74 14.11 -5.22
CA SER A 168 0.58 13.69 -4.43
C SER A 168 0.98 13.53 -2.97
N ASP A 169 0.02 13.53 -2.05
CA ASP A 169 0.28 13.48 -0.62
C ASP A 169 0.58 12.05 -0.13
N ILE A 170 1.37 11.97 0.93
CA ILE A 170 1.57 10.74 1.71
C ILE A 170 0.99 10.94 3.11
N ASN A 171 0.07 10.08 3.51
CA ASN A 171 -0.54 10.10 4.83
C ASN A 171 -0.15 8.82 5.59
N ILE A 172 0.50 8.96 6.73
CA ILE A 172 0.91 7.86 7.60
C ILE A 172 0.15 8.00 8.91
N ILE A 173 -0.82 7.12 9.13
CA ILE A 173 -1.81 7.23 10.19
C ILE A 173 -1.58 6.14 11.21
N SER A 174 -1.56 6.51 12.49
CA SER A 174 -1.55 5.59 13.61
C SER A 174 -2.95 5.06 13.88
N VAL A 175 -3.10 3.75 13.99
CA VAL A 175 -4.37 3.09 14.35
C VAL A 175 -4.20 2.26 15.61
N GLU A 176 -5.27 2.16 16.41
CA GLU A 176 -5.35 1.22 17.53
C GLU A 176 -6.03 -0.05 17.04
N ASP A 177 -5.46 -1.22 17.37
CA ASP A 177 -6.02 -2.54 17.05
C ASP A 177 -7.22 -2.88 17.95
#